data_528b5589b1c9de3c1f761e5047555255
#
_entry.id   528b5589b1c9de3c1f761e5047555255
#
_cell.length_a   1.000
_cell.length_b   1.000
_cell.length_c   1.000
_cell.angle_alpha   90.00
_cell.angle_beta   90.00
_cell.angle_gamma   90.00
#
_symmetry.space_group_name_H-M   'P 1'
#
loop_
_entity.id
_entity.type
_entity.pdbx_description
1 polymer ?
#
loop_
_entity_poly.entity_id
_entity_poly.type
_entity_poly.pdbx_seq_one_letter_code
_entity_poly.pdbx_strand_id
1 'polypeptide(L)'
;MATAEKKITMKDIAKEFDVSIVTVSKALAGKDGVGEQLRQEIVERAHELGYVFKKNPDRSESKNVAIVISERFIGENSFYQQVYQRILLELTRRNFVAILEAVRVEDEEKGELPKLLSLKSIDQIIIIGEISNAYLKSVVRTGIGCILFDFENEDFDMDAVISDNINGGYLLTRNLIKNGCKTVGFVGNYFSTRSNLDRYVGYRKYLIANQLEFDEKFMVSDRNEHGQDIDLAIPKKLPDGFVCTCDHTAYRLIRKLRDQGIRVPEDVAVVGYDDYSDNKIADIELTTYHVNIEEMISQCMNILEQHCENAEYRYGTVISYGWLVERKTGKKAEN
;
A
#
# COMPACT_ATOMS: atom_id res chain seq x y z
N MET A 1 -52.02 1.35 -24.81
CA MET A 1 -52.14 1.36 -23.34
C MET A 1 -51.22 0.29 -22.82
N ALA A 2 -50.05 0.65 -22.31
CA ALA A 2 -49.12 -0.29 -21.71
C ALA A 2 -49.62 -0.64 -20.30
N THR A 3 -50.00 -1.90 -20.08
CA THR A 3 -50.33 -2.43 -18.76
C THR A 3 -49.09 -2.37 -17.88
N ALA A 4 -49.16 -1.57 -16.80
CA ALA A 4 -48.10 -1.53 -15.79
C ALA A 4 -47.93 -2.95 -15.19
N GLU A 5 -46.79 -3.58 -15.44
CA GLU A 5 -46.43 -4.83 -14.80
C GLU A 5 -46.42 -4.65 -13.28
N LYS A 6 -47.24 -5.44 -12.60
CA LYS A 6 -47.39 -5.41 -11.15
C LYS A 6 -46.10 -5.91 -10.52
N LYS A 7 -45.33 -5.00 -9.91
CA LYS A 7 -44.08 -5.31 -9.26
C LYS A 7 -44.30 -6.26 -8.07
N ILE A 8 -43.76 -7.46 -8.13
CA ILE A 8 -43.85 -8.49 -7.08
C ILE A 8 -43.19 -7.98 -5.78
N THR A 9 -43.84 -8.27 -4.64
CA THR A 9 -43.37 -7.87 -3.31
C THR A 9 -43.16 -9.09 -2.41
N MET A 10 -42.35 -8.96 -1.33
CA MET A 10 -42.20 -10.02 -0.30
C MET A 10 -43.58 -10.44 0.28
N LYS A 11 -44.56 -9.55 0.30
CA LYS A 11 -45.91 -9.84 0.79
C LYS A 11 -46.64 -10.79 -0.16
N ASP A 12 -46.42 -10.69 -1.46
CA ASP A 12 -47.01 -11.61 -2.45
C ASP A 12 -46.42 -13.00 -2.31
N ILE A 13 -45.13 -13.12 -2.12
CA ILE A 13 -44.40 -14.40 -1.86
C ILE A 13 -44.87 -15.01 -0.52
N ALA A 14 -44.93 -14.22 0.55
CA ALA A 14 -45.38 -14.68 1.86
C ALA A 14 -46.80 -15.26 1.82
N LYS A 15 -47.71 -14.65 1.02
CA LYS A 15 -49.07 -15.12 0.82
C LYS A 15 -49.10 -16.45 0.07
N GLU A 16 -48.22 -16.66 -0.90
CA GLU A 16 -48.18 -17.89 -1.71
C GLU A 16 -47.74 -19.11 -0.89
N PHE A 17 -46.80 -18.92 0.07
CA PHE A 17 -46.30 -19.97 0.94
C PHE A 17 -47.01 -20.05 2.30
N ASP A 18 -48.04 -19.25 2.52
CA ASP A 18 -48.75 -19.14 3.82
C ASP A 18 -47.82 -18.95 5.02
N VAL A 19 -46.84 -18.06 4.85
CA VAL A 19 -45.85 -17.71 5.88
C VAL A 19 -45.84 -16.21 6.15
N SER A 20 -45.14 -15.83 7.22
CA SER A 20 -44.95 -14.39 7.53
C SER A 20 -43.96 -13.75 6.55
N ILE A 21 -44.10 -12.42 6.32
CA ILE A 21 -43.11 -11.64 5.57
C ILE A 21 -41.70 -11.77 6.21
N VAL A 22 -41.64 -11.91 7.53
CA VAL A 22 -40.41 -12.12 8.28
C VAL A 22 -39.75 -13.46 7.91
N THR A 23 -40.57 -14.52 7.71
CA THR A 23 -40.10 -15.82 7.25
C THR A 23 -39.51 -15.76 5.86
N VAL A 24 -40.22 -15.09 4.92
CA VAL A 24 -39.71 -14.86 3.55
C VAL A 24 -38.41 -14.05 3.59
N SER A 25 -38.37 -12.98 4.37
CA SER A 25 -37.18 -12.15 4.54
C SER A 25 -35.99 -12.94 5.08
N LYS A 26 -36.21 -13.83 6.08
CA LYS A 26 -35.17 -14.72 6.63
C LYS A 26 -34.72 -15.76 5.60
N ALA A 27 -35.64 -16.35 4.84
CA ALA A 27 -35.33 -17.33 3.79
C ALA A 27 -34.43 -16.70 2.71
N LEU A 28 -34.84 -15.55 2.17
CA LEU A 28 -34.11 -14.82 1.15
C LEU A 28 -32.76 -14.26 1.63
N ALA A 29 -32.66 -13.96 2.92
CA ALA A 29 -31.42 -13.45 3.54
C ALA A 29 -30.49 -14.58 4.06
N GLY A 30 -30.87 -15.85 3.91
CA GLY A 30 -30.05 -16.98 4.41
C GLY A 30 -29.95 -17.08 5.92
N LYS A 31 -30.87 -16.46 6.71
CA LYS A 31 -30.82 -16.42 8.18
C LYS A 31 -31.45 -17.65 8.81
N ASP A 32 -31.01 -17.99 10.03
CA ASP A 32 -31.55 -19.09 10.81
C ASP A 32 -33.03 -18.92 11.19
N GLY A 33 -33.69 -20.05 11.42
CA GLY A 33 -35.11 -20.10 11.83
C GLY A 33 -36.10 -20.33 10.67
N VAL A 34 -35.61 -20.75 9.49
CA VAL A 34 -36.40 -21.26 8.36
C VAL A 34 -35.83 -22.64 7.96
N GLY A 35 -36.69 -23.65 7.88
CA GLY A 35 -36.27 -24.98 7.45
C GLY A 35 -35.67 -24.97 6.05
N GLU A 36 -34.64 -25.78 5.81
CA GLU A 36 -33.84 -25.75 4.57
C GLU A 36 -34.69 -25.98 3.31
N GLN A 37 -35.64 -26.90 3.36
CA GLN A 37 -36.56 -27.18 2.25
C GLN A 37 -37.43 -25.97 1.91
N LEU A 38 -38.06 -25.34 2.92
CA LEU A 38 -38.89 -24.17 2.75
C LEU A 38 -38.07 -22.97 2.28
N ARG A 39 -36.84 -22.85 2.74
CA ARG A 39 -35.90 -21.82 2.28
C ARG A 39 -35.64 -21.93 0.79
N GLN A 40 -35.33 -23.15 0.32
CA GLN A 40 -35.04 -23.44 -1.06
C GLN A 40 -36.23 -23.12 -1.97
N GLU A 41 -37.45 -23.56 -1.59
CA GLU A 41 -38.69 -23.32 -2.30
C GLU A 41 -39.01 -21.80 -2.41
N ILE A 42 -38.82 -21.03 -1.33
CA ILE A 42 -39.03 -19.57 -1.34
C ILE A 42 -38.02 -18.87 -2.23
N VAL A 43 -36.73 -19.26 -2.22
CA VAL A 43 -35.66 -18.65 -3.04
C VAL A 43 -35.91 -18.95 -4.53
N GLU A 44 -36.21 -20.18 -4.90
CA GLU A 44 -36.51 -20.56 -6.28
C GLU A 44 -37.73 -19.79 -6.81
N ARG A 45 -38.80 -19.72 -6.01
CA ARG A 45 -40.02 -19.01 -6.40
C ARG A 45 -39.80 -17.52 -6.54
N ALA A 46 -39.04 -16.89 -5.65
CA ALA A 46 -38.69 -15.48 -5.77
C ALA A 46 -37.94 -15.20 -7.08
N HIS A 47 -37.03 -16.09 -7.46
CA HIS A 47 -36.27 -16.00 -8.71
C HIS A 47 -37.18 -16.14 -9.94
N GLU A 48 -38.10 -17.13 -9.96
CA GLU A 48 -39.06 -17.33 -11.04
C GLU A 48 -39.99 -16.12 -11.24
N LEU A 49 -40.37 -15.47 -10.13
CA LEU A 49 -41.22 -14.27 -10.15
C LEU A 49 -40.46 -12.98 -10.49
N GLY A 50 -39.17 -13.06 -10.74
CA GLY A 50 -38.30 -11.90 -10.98
C GLY A 50 -38.18 -10.97 -9.76
N TYR A 51 -38.41 -11.50 -8.55
CA TYR A 51 -38.29 -10.71 -7.33
C TYR A 51 -36.83 -10.48 -6.97
N VAL A 52 -36.37 -9.24 -7.05
CA VAL A 52 -35.05 -8.85 -6.58
C VAL A 52 -35.12 -8.53 -5.09
N PHE A 53 -34.56 -9.38 -4.25
CA PHE A 53 -34.46 -9.12 -2.82
C PHE A 53 -33.53 -7.93 -2.59
N LYS A 54 -34.14 -6.76 -2.33
CA LYS A 54 -33.36 -5.63 -1.84
C LYS A 54 -33.05 -5.89 -0.36
N LYS A 55 -31.84 -6.26 -0.04
CA LYS A 55 -31.33 -6.20 1.35
C LYS A 55 -31.69 -4.82 1.90
N ASN A 56 -32.23 -4.79 3.11
CA ASN A 56 -32.72 -3.56 3.76
C ASN A 56 -31.66 -2.46 3.74
N PRO A 57 -31.89 -1.28 3.14
CA PRO A 57 -30.89 -0.22 3.08
C PRO A 57 -30.52 0.35 4.47
N ASP A 58 -31.31 0.08 5.52
CA ASP A 58 -31.08 0.55 6.90
C ASP A 58 -30.11 -0.31 7.73
N ARG A 59 -29.60 -1.42 7.20
CA ARG A 59 -28.40 -2.08 7.67
C ARG A 59 -27.39 -2.02 6.53
N SER A 60 -26.56 -1.02 6.52
CA SER A 60 -25.29 -1.08 5.83
C SER A 60 -24.55 -2.29 6.44
N GLU A 61 -24.64 -3.47 5.80
CA GLU A 61 -23.73 -4.57 6.15
C GLU A 61 -22.35 -3.96 5.97
N SER A 62 -21.65 -3.82 7.10
CA SER A 62 -20.26 -3.40 7.07
C SER A 62 -19.53 -4.37 6.15
N LYS A 63 -18.90 -3.84 5.09
CA LYS A 63 -18.12 -4.65 4.18
C LYS A 63 -16.82 -5.05 4.84
N ASN A 64 -16.40 -6.28 4.59
CA ASN A 64 -15.17 -6.84 5.13
C ASN A 64 -14.01 -6.58 4.19
N VAL A 65 -12.99 -5.89 4.66
CA VAL A 65 -11.78 -5.55 3.91
C VAL A 65 -10.61 -6.34 4.50
N ALA A 66 -9.99 -7.19 3.68
CA ALA A 66 -8.73 -7.83 4.05
C ALA A 66 -7.58 -6.87 3.80
N ILE A 67 -6.79 -6.61 4.83
CA ILE A 67 -5.50 -5.93 4.70
C ILE A 67 -4.44 -7.02 4.69
N VAL A 68 -3.72 -7.13 3.58
CA VAL A 68 -2.68 -8.12 3.36
C VAL A 68 -1.32 -7.42 3.35
N ILE A 69 -0.37 -7.95 4.11
CA ILE A 69 1.00 -7.44 4.17
C ILE A 69 1.98 -8.60 4.27
N SER A 70 3.09 -8.55 3.52
CA SER A 70 4.15 -9.55 3.67
C SER A 70 4.85 -9.39 5.02
N GLU A 71 5.18 -10.50 5.70
CA GLU A 71 5.85 -10.49 7.00
C GLU A 71 7.20 -9.75 6.98
N ARG A 72 7.88 -9.68 5.82
CA ARG A 72 9.12 -8.89 5.65
C ARG A 72 8.95 -7.40 5.90
N PHE A 73 7.71 -6.88 5.84
CA PHE A 73 7.38 -5.48 6.11
C PHE A 73 6.83 -5.26 7.52
N ILE A 74 6.62 -6.34 8.28
CA ILE A 74 6.14 -6.28 9.66
C ILE A 74 7.34 -6.25 10.59
N GLY A 75 7.79 -5.05 10.94
CA GLY A 75 8.85 -4.82 11.95
C GLY A 75 8.35 -3.87 13.02
N GLU A 76 8.94 -3.93 14.20
CA GLU A 76 8.70 -2.92 15.23
C GLU A 76 9.13 -1.55 14.69
N ASN A 77 8.23 -0.56 14.82
CA ASN A 77 8.47 0.81 14.40
C ASN A 77 8.80 0.97 12.90
N SER A 78 8.20 0.16 12.03
CA SER A 78 8.37 0.28 10.59
C SER A 78 7.44 1.33 9.98
N PHE A 79 7.83 1.91 8.83
CA PHE A 79 6.96 2.77 8.01
C PHE A 79 5.60 2.10 7.76
N TYR A 80 5.59 0.83 7.37
CA TYR A 80 4.37 0.08 7.10
C TYR A 80 3.51 -0.16 8.34
N GLN A 81 4.08 -0.18 9.55
CA GLN A 81 3.30 -0.24 10.78
C GLN A 81 2.37 0.97 10.91
N GLN A 82 2.88 2.17 10.65
CA GLN A 82 2.03 3.37 10.65
C GLN A 82 0.98 3.33 9.53
N VAL A 83 1.37 2.88 8.34
CA VAL A 83 0.46 2.79 7.20
C VAL A 83 -0.73 1.90 7.54
N TYR A 84 -0.50 0.64 7.98
CA TYR A 84 -1.62 -0.26 8.23
C TYR A 84 -2.47 0.19 9.43
N GLN A 85 -1.87 0.78 10.47
CA GLN A 85 -2.64 1.31 11.61
C GLN A 85 -3.57 2.45 11.18
N ARG A 86 -3.11 3.37 10.33
CA ARG A 86 -3.93 4.46 9.81
C ARG A 86 -5.01 3.95 8.85
N ILE A 87 -4.71 2.99 7.99
CA ILE A 87 -5.70 2.33 7.12
C ILE A 87 -6.79 1.66 7.97
N LEU A 88 -6.42 0.92 9.04
CA LEU A 88 -7.38 0.31 9.97
C LEU A 88 -8.31 1.34 10.59
N LEU A 89 -7.76 2.47 11.06
CA LEU A 89 -8.55 3.54 11.68
C LEU A 89 -9.51 4.16 10.66
N GLU A 90 -9.05 4.41 9.44
CA GLU A 90 -9.86 5.04 8.41
C GLU A 90 -10.98 4.11 7.90
N LEU A 91 -10.70 2.81 7.74
CA LEU A 91 -11.71 1.80 7.44
C LEU A 91 -12.79 1.75 8.52
N THR A 92 -12.38 1.77 9.80
CA THR A 92 -13.31 1.78 10.94
C THR A 92 -14.21 3.03 10.94
N ARG A 93 -13.64 4.21 10.64
CA ARG A 93 -14.41 5.47 10.53
C ARG A 93 -15.46 5.42 9.43
N ARG A 94 -15.17 4.70 8.34
CA ARG A 94 -16.06 4.53 7.19
C ARG A 94 -16.99 3.30 7.32
N ASN A 95 -17.07 2.73 8.52
CA ASN A 95 -17.92 1.57 8.85
C ASN A 95 -17.58 0.29 8.06
N PHE A 96 -16.31 0.10 7.69
CA PHE A 96 -15.78 -1.16 7.19
C PHE A 96 -15.27 -2.02 8.35
N VAL A 97 -15.33 -3.34 8.21
CA VAL A 97 -14.64 -4.29 9.09
C VAL A 97 -13.29 -4.62 8.46
N ALA A 98 -12.22 -4.25 9.12
CA ALA A 98 -10.87 -4.51 8.63
C ALA A 98 -10.31 -5.78 9.30
N ILE A 99 -9.70 -6.67 8.51
CA ILE A 99 -9.04 -7.87 8.98
C ILE A 99 -7.63 -7.87 8.44
N LEU A 100 -6.65 -7.79 9.35
CA LEU A 100 -5.23 -7.79 8.99
C LEU A 100 -4.72 -9.22 8.88
N GLU A 101 -4.03 -9.53 7.79
CA GLU A 101 -3.34 -10.80 7.57
C GLU A 101 -1.90 -10.59 7.13
N ALA A 102 -0.98 -11.18 7.91
CA ALA A 102 0.43 -11.25 7.56
C ALA A 102 0.68 -12.49 6.70
N VAL A 103 1.30 -12.29 5.55
CA VAL A 103 1.69 -13.36 4.63
C VAL A 103 3.14 -13.73 4.86
N ARG A 104 3.42 -15.00 5.13
CA ARG A 104 4.79 -15.48 5.25
C ARG A 104 5.48 -15.45 3.89
N VAL A 105 6.78 -15.19 3.87
CA VAL A 105 7.57 -15.16 2.62
C VAL A 105 7.44 -16.46 1.84
N GLU A 106 7.44 -17.61 2.52
CA GLU A 106 7.28 -18.92 1.87
C GLU A 106 5.92 -19.10 1.19
N ASP A 107 4.84 -18.61 1.80
CA ASP A 107 3.48 -18.67 1.24
C ASP A 107 3.33 -17.67 0.08
N GLU A 108 3.96 -16.51 0.21
CA GLU A 108 4.04 -15.49 -0.83
C GLU A 108 4.70 -16.03 -2.11
N GLU A 109 5.87 -16.68 -1.97
CA GLU A 109 6.62 -17.24 -3.10
C GLU A 109 5.86 -18.38 -3.82
N LYS A 110 5.09 -19.18 -3.07
CA LYS A 110 4.25 -20.24 -3.63
C LYS A 110 2.93 -19.72 -4.19
N GLY A 111 2.55 -18.49 -3.90
CA GLY A 111 1.24 -17.93 -4.23
C GLY A 111 0.11 -18.57 -3.43
N GLU A 112 0.40 -19.04 -2.21
CA GLU A 112 -0.60 -19.60 -1.30
C GLU A 112 -1.39 -18.47 -0.64
N LEU A 113 -2.69 -18.41 -0.94
CA LEU A 113 -3.57 -17.40 -0.36
C LEU A 113 -3.83 -17.69 1.12
N PRO A 114 -3.95 -16.62 1.94
CA PRO A 114 -4.31 -16.79 3.34
C PRO A 114 -5.69 -17.43 3.48
N LYS A 115 -5.88 -18.17 4.57
CA LYS A 115 -7.15 -18.84 4.89
C LYS A 115 -8.32 -17.85 4.92
N LEU A 116 -8.04 -16.61 5.30
CA LEU A 116 -9.01 -15.52 5.31
C LEU A 116 -9.70 -15.32 3.95
N LEU A 117 -8.96 -15.34 2.85
CA LEU A 117 -9.53 -15.17 1.51
C LEU A 117 -10.33 -16.39 1.03
N SER A 118 -10.16 -17.56 1.67
CA SER A 118 -11.00 -18.73 1.44
C SER A 118 -12.36 -18.64 2.17
N LEU A 119 -12.46 -17.76 3.17
CA LEU A 119 -13.73 -17.44 3.82
C LEU A 119 -14.51 -16.52 2.86
N LYS A 120 -15.64 -16.98 2.34
CA LYS A 120 -16.52 -16.23 1.40
C LYS A 120 -17.10 -14.92 1.95
N SER A 121 -16.42 -14.29 2.90
CA SER A 121 -16.86 -13.11 3.65
C SER A 121 -16.02 -11.85 3.39
N ILE A 122 -15.02 -11.92 2.49
CA ILE A 122 -14.19 -10.75 2.13
C ILE A 122 -14.76 -10.09 0.89
N ASP A 123 -15.02 -8.79 1.00
CA ASP A 123 -15.59 -7.99 -0.09
C ASP A 123 -14.52 -7.26 -0.90
N GLN A 124 -13.40 -6.87 -0.26
CA GLN A 124 -12.29 -6.13 -0.88
C GLN A 124 -10.96 -6.50 -0.23
N ILE A 125 -9.87 -6.31 -0.97
CA ILE A 125 -8.50 -6.56 -0.52
C ILE A 125 -7.68 -5.27 -0.68
N ILE A 126 -6.88 -4.92 0.33
CA ILE A 126 -5.82 -3.91 0.24
C ILE A 126 -4.51 -4.64 0.52
N ILE A 127 -3.57 -4.62 -0.44
CA ILE A 127 -2.24 -5.18 -0.26
C ILE A 127 -1.27 -4.04 0.00
N ILE A 128 -0.56 -4.09 1.14
CA ILE A 128 0.37 -3.04 1.57
C ILE A 128 1.80 -3.51 1.34
N GLY A 129 2.55 -2.73 0.54
CA GLY A 129 3.93 -3.06 0.17
C GLY A 129 4.01 -4.17 -0.88
N GLU A 130 5.13 -4.19 -1.61
CA GLU A 130 5.33 -5.09 -2.75
C GLU A 130 5.26 -6.56 -2.35
N ILE A 131 4.51 -7.34 -3.13
CA ILE A 131 4.32 -8.78 -2.96
C ILE A 131 4.60 -9.50 -4.28
N SER A 132 4.90 -10.81 -4.22
CA SER A 132 5.28 -11.57 -5.41
C SER A 132 4.18 -11.67 -6.48
N ASN A 133 4.58 -11.75 -7.75
CA ASN A 133 3.66 -11.99 -8.87
C ASN A 133 2.90 -13.33 -8.73
N ALA A 134 3.51 -14.32 -8.09
CA ALA A 134 2.84 -15.60 -7.80
C ALA A 134 1.63 -15.40 -6.89
N TYR A 135 1.80 -14.58 -5.84
CA TYR A 135 0.73 -14.25 -4.91
C TYR A 135 -0.36 -13.41 -5.58
N LEU A 136 0.02 -12.32 -6.30
CA LEU A 136 -0.94 -11.47 -7.02
C LEU A 136 -1.78 -12.26 -8.01
N LYS A 137 -1.17 -13.21 -8.74
CA LYS A 137 -1.89 -14.11 -9.65
C LYS A 137 -2.97 -14.94 -8.93
N SER A 138 -2.69 -15.36 -7.70
CA SER A 138 -3.66 -16.07 -6.89
C SER A 138 -4.76 -15.16 -6.37
N VAL A 139 -4.44 -13.92 -5.98
CA VAL A 139 -5.42 -12.89 -5.59
C VAL A 139 -6.38 -12.58 -6.75
N VAL A 140 -5.87 -12.34 -7.96
CA VAL A 140 -6.69 -12.07 -9.16
C VAL A 140 -7.70 -13.19 -9.40
N ARG A 141 -7.30 -14.46 -9.21
CA ARG A 141 -8.19 -15.61 -9.40
C ARG A 141 -9.36 -15.68 -8.41
N THR A 142 -9.30 -14.95 -7.30
CA THR A 142 -10.43 -14.88 -6.36
C THR A 142 -11.61 -14.08 -6.92
N GLY A 143 -11.35 -13.18 -7.88
CA GLY A 143 -12.33 -12.23 -8.40
C GLY A 143 -12.72 -11.13 -7.40
N ILE A 144 -12.06 -11.05 -6.22
CA ILE A 144 -12.29 -10.00 -5.23
C ILE A 144 -11.55 -8.74 -5.67
N GLY A 145 -12.20 -7.57 -5.58
CA GLY A 145 -11.57 -6.29 -5.87
C GLY A 145 -10.34 -6.06 -4.98
N CYS A 146 -9.22 -5.65 -5.60
CA CYS A 146 -7.95 -5.48 -4.91
C CYS A 146 -7.32 -4.14 -5.24
N ILE A 147 -6.76 -3.48 -4.21
CA ILE A 147 -6.02 -2.22 -4.32
C ILE A 147 -4.61 -2.47 -3.82
N LEU A 148 -3.62 -2.07 -4.62
CA LEU A 148 -2.21 -2.10 -4.25
C LEU A 148 -1.85 -0.79 -3.55
N PHE A 149 -1.20 -0.86 -2.40
CA PHE A 149 -0.81 0.32 -1.62
C PHE A 149 0.71 0.37 -1.46
N ASP A 150 1.32 1.49 -1.88
CA ASP A 150 2.76 1.78 -1.92
C ASP A 150 3.56 0.93 -2.93
N PHE A 151 2.87 0.29 -3.86
CA PHE A 151 3.46 -0.35 -5.04
C PHE A 151 2.43 -0.46 -6.16
N GLU A 152 2.90 -0.70 -7.37
CA GLU A 152 2.10 -1.01 -8.56
C GLU A 152 2.63 -2.26 -9.26
N ASN A 153 1.85 -2.83 -10.15
CA ASN A 153 2.24 -4.01 -10.92
C ASN A 153 1.63 -3.96 -12.33
N GLU A 154 2.48 -4.00 -13.35
CA GLU A 154 2.04 -3.87 -14.76
C GLU A 154 1.52 -5.18 -15.35
N ASP A 155 1.83 -6.33 -14.72
CA ASP A 155 1.38 -7.64 -15.21
C ASP A 155 -0.10 -7.91 -14.91
N PHE A 156 -0.70 -7.12 -14.01
CA PHE A 156 -2.08 -7.29 -13.56
C PHE A 156 -2.85 -5.98 -13.63
N ASP A 157 -4.08 -6.04 -14.13
CA ASP A 157 -5.02 -4.91 -14.15
C ASP A 157 -5.60 -4.68 -12.74
N MET A 158 -4.84 -3.99 -11.89
CA MET A 158 -5.18 -3.65 -10.51
C MET A 158 -5.02 -2.16 -10.27
N ASP A 159 -5.90 -1.61 -9.42
CA ASP A 159 -5.74 -0.23 -8.97
C ASP A 159 -4.62 -0.14 -7.94
N ALA A 160 -3.85 0.93 -8.01
CA ALA A 160 -2.72 1.18 -7.13
C ALA A 160 -2.69 2.62 -6.63
N VAL A 161 -2.19 2.81 -5.41
CA VAL A 161 -1.86 4.12 -4.85
C VAL A 161 -0.41 4.12 -4.43
N ILE A 162 0.40 4.96 -5.04
CA ILE A 162 1.85 5.04 -4.81
C ILE A 162 2.30 6.47 -4.46
N SER A 163 3.45 6.58 -3.81
CA SER A 163 4.17 7.84 -3.66
C SER A 163 4.89 8.20 -4.97
N ASP A 164 5.12 9.49 -5.23
CA ASP A 164 5.93 9.96 -6.37
C ASP A 164 7.43 9.70 -6.11
N ASN A 165 7.82 8.44 -6.20
CA ASN A 165 9.17 7.96 -5.88
C ASN A 165 10.23 8.56 -6.81
N ILE A 166 9.93 8.67 -8.12
CA ILE A 166 10.88 9.24 -9.09
C ILE A 166 11.16 10.70 -8.78
N ASN A 167 10.12 11.50 -8.56
CA ASN A 167 10.30 12.92 -8.23
C ASN A 167 10.97 13.10 -6.86
N GLY A 168 10.65 12.25 -5.88
CA GLY A 168 11.28 12.27 -4.57
C GLY A 168 12.79 12.05 -4.66
N GLY A 169 13.26 11.01 -5.37
CA GLY A 169 14.67 10.77 -5.62
C GLY A 169 15.35 11.93 -6.38
N TYR A 170 14.63 12.50 -7.35
CA TYR A 170 15.08 13.70 -8.08
C TYR A 170 15.27 14.92 -7.18
N LEU A 171 14.29 15.20 -6.30
CA LEU A 171 14.32 16.35 -5.39
C LEU A 171 15.41 16.23 -4.33
N LEU A 172 15.63 15.03 -3.79
CA LEU A 172 16.70 14.76 -2.84
C LEU A 172 18.08 14.98 -3.46
N THR A 173 18.30 14.47 -4.68
CA THR A 173 19.54 14.68 -5.42
C THR A 173 19.76 16.18 -5.72
N ARG A 174 18.69 16.84 -6.17
CA ARG A 174 18.72 18.30 -6.39
C ARG A 174 19.11 19.08 -5.13
N ASN A 175 18.58 18.68 -3.97
CA ASN A 175 18.89 19.33 -2.70
C ASN A 175 20.39 19.27 -2.39
N LEU A 176 21.00 18.09 -2.48
CA LEU A 176 22.43 17.91 -2.24
C LEU A 176 23.29 18.79 -3.18
N ILE A 177 22.98 18.76 -4.49
CA ILE A 177 23.74 19.54 -5.48
C ILE A 177 23.58 21.06 -5.25
N LYS A 178 22.36 21.54 -4.99
CA LYS A 178 22.11 22.96 -4.67
C LYS A 178 22.78 23.42 -3.38
N ASN A 179 22.99 22.50 -2.43
CA ASN A 179 23.68 22.77 -1.18
C ASN A 179 25.19 22.47 -1.24
N GLY A 180 25.80 22.47 -2.45
CA GLY A 180 27.24 22.51 -2.66
C GLY A 180 27.91 21.14 -2.86
N CYS A 181 27.19 20.01 -2.88
CA CYS A 181 27.75 18.74 -3.25
C CYS A 181 28.09 18.71 -4.74
N LYS A 182 29.28 18.28 -5.10
CA LYS A 182 29.73 18.09 -6.49
C LYS A 182 29.58 16.63 -6.93
N THR A 183 29.72 15.73 -5.99
CA THR A 183 29.58 14.28 -6.19
C THR A 183 28.53 13.73 -5.25
N VAL A 184 27.62 12.89 -5.78
CA VAL A 184 26.53 12.30 -5.00
C VAL A 184 26.49 10.80 -5.25
N GLY A 185 26.47 10.04 -4.16
CA GLY A 185 26.25 8.60 -4.17
C GLY A 185 24.81 8.20 -3.84
N PHE A 186 24.51 6.93 -3.98
CA PHE A 186 23.22 6.37 -3.65
C PHE A 186 23.37 5.17 -2.71
N VAL A 187 22.55 5.13 -1.65
CA VAL A 187 22.56 4.04 -0.66
C VAL A 187 21.21 3.36 -0.66
N GLY A 188 21.21 2.12 -1.10
CA GLY A 188 20.03 1.27 -1.18
C GLY A 188 20.14 0.22 -2.26
N ASN A 189 19.46 -0.90 -2.06
CA ASN A 189 19.29 -1.92 -3.07
C ASN A 189 18.08 -1.59 -3.95
N TYR A 190 18.33 -1.02 -5.13
CA TYR A 190 17.26 -0.64 -6.07
C TYR A 190 16.58 -1.83 -6.78
N PHE A 191 17.09 -3.06 -6.55
CA PHE A 191 16.41 -4.28 -7.01
C PHE A 191 15.44 -4.87 -5.97
N SER A 192 15.43 -4.34 -4.75
CA SER A 192 14.65 -4.94 -3.66
C SER A 192 13.16 -4.67 -3.76
N THR A 193 12.77 -3.48 -4.27
CA THR A 193 11.39 -3.10 -4.51
C THR A 193 11.31 -2.12 -5.68
N ARG A 194 10.14 -2.04 -6.31
CA ARG A 194 9.88 -1.05 -7.36
C ARG A 194 10.03 0.39 -6.86
N SER A 195 9.54 0.70 -5.67
CA SER A 195 9.72 2.01 -5.05
C SER A 195 11.19 2.42 -4.93
N ASN A 196 12.06 1.47 -4.56
CA ASN A 196 13.51 1.72 -4.48
C ASN A 196 14.12 1.95 -5.86
N LEU A 197 13.67 1.19 -6.87
CA LEU A 197 14.09 1.40 -8.26
C LEU A 197 13.69 2.80 -8.73
N ASP A 198 12.48 3.23 -8.49
CA ASP A 198 11.98 4.55 -8.88
C ASP A 198 12.74 5.68 -8.20
N ARG A 199 13.07 5.55 -6.91
CA ARG A 199 13.91 6.51 -6.18
C ARG A 199 15.30 6.58 -6.81
N TYR A 200 15.89 5.44 -7.19
CA TYR A 200 17.14 5.41 -7.93
C TYR A 200 17.03 6.04 -9.32
N VAL A 201 15.96 5.75 -10.06
CA VAL A 201 15.70 6.40 -11.37
C VAL A 201 15.59 7.91 -11.20
N GLY A 202 14.94 8.40 -10.16
CA GLY A 202 14.85 9.82 -9.83
C GLY A 202 16.22 10.46 -9.58
N TYR A 203 17.07 9.79 -8.78
CA TYR A 203 18.47 10.17 -8.57
C TYR A 203 19.23 10.26 -9.90
N ARG A 204 19.18 9.22 -10.72
CA ARG A 204 19.85 9.17 -12.03
C ARG A 204 19.31 10.23 -12.99
N LYS A 205 18.00 10.45 -13.01
CA LYS A 205 17.33 11.46 -13.82
C LYS A 205 17.88 12.86 -13.55
N TYR A 206 18.12 13.21 -12.27
CA TYR A 206 18.72 14.51 -11.94
C TYR A 206 20.13 14.62 -12.46
N LEU A 207 20.99 13.61 -12.27
CA LEU A 207 22.37 13.61 -12.74
C LEU A 207 22.43 13.76 -14.27
N ILE A 208 21.64 12.99 -14.99
CA ILE A 208 21.59 13.03 -16.47
C ILE A 208 21.12 14.40 -16.96
N ALA A 209 20.02 14.93 -16.40
CA ALA A 209 19.45 16.21 -16.84
C ALA A 209 20.40 17.39 -16.62
N ASN A 210 21.31 17.30 -15.65
CA ASN A 210 22.29 18.35 -15.33
C ASN A 210 23.71 18.00 -15.79
N GLN A 211 23.90 16.96 -16.61
CA GLN A 211 25.20 16.51 -17.15
C GLN A 211 26.24 16.27 -16.05
N LEU A 212 25.79 15.75 -14.89
CA LEU A 212 26.65 15.40 -13.78
C LEU A 212 27.18 13.98 -13.91
N GLU A 213 28.41 13.76 -13.46
CA GLU A 213 29.06 12.45 -13.51
C GLU A 213 28.41 11.46 -12.54
N PHE A 214 28.23 10.24 -12.99
CA PHE A 214 27.82 9.09 -12.17
C PHE A 214 29.03 8.18 -11.94
N ASP A 215 29.34 7.87 -10.68
CA ASP A 215 30.41 6.94 -10.32
C ASP A 215 29.83 5.76 -9.53
N GLU A 216 29.87 4.56 -10.12
CA GLU A 216 29.40 3.32 -9.50
C GLU A 216 30.07 3.01 -8.15
N LYS A 217 31.29 3.55 -7.91
CA LYS A 217 31.98 3.39 -6.63
C LYS A 217 31.25 4.02 -5.45
N PHE A 218 30.31 4.93 -5.71
CA PHE A 218 29.47 5.57 -4.70
C PHE A 218 28.11 4.90 -4.51
N MET A 219 27.93 3.71 -5.12
CA MET A 219 26.73 2.90 -4.89
C MET A 219 26.98 1.97 -3.72
N VAL A 220 26.09 2.01 -2.72
CA VAL A 220 26.17 1.18 -1.51
C VAL A 220 24.87 0.42 -1.34
N SER A 221 24.92 -0.91 -1.30
CA SER A 221 23.75 -1.72 -1.00
C SER A 221 23.46 -1.71 0.50
N ASP A 222 22.20 -1.59 0.87
CA ASP A 222 21.73 -1.57 2.27
C ASP A 222 21.07 -2.89 2.69
N ARG A 223 20.67 -3.73 1.72
CA ARG A 223 20.00 -5.01 1.96
C ARG A 223 20.34 -6.06 0.90
N ASN A 224 20.18 -7.33 1.27
CA ASN A 224 20.37 -8.45 0.37
C ASN A 224 19.18 -8.66 -0.58
N GLU A 225 19.22 -9.71 -1.39
CA GLU A 225 18.16 -10.11 -2.34
C GLU A 225 16.82 -10.47 -1.66
N HIS A 226 16.86 -10.87 -0.38
CA HIS A 226 15.65 -11.16 0.42
C HIS A 226 15.11 -9.93 1.16
N GLY A 227 15.65 -8.73 0.92
CA GLY A 227 15.25 -7.49 1.58
C GLY A 227 15.73 -7.32 3.02
N GLN A 228 16.62 -8.22 3.52
CA GLN A 228 17.16 -8.13 4.86
C GLN A 228 18.34 -7.15 4.91
N ASP A 229 18.42 -6.36 5.95
CA ASP A 229 19.50 -5.42 6.18
C ASP A 229 20.88 -6.10 6.20
N ILE A 230 21.81 -5.52 5.45
CA ILE A 230 23.23 -5.94 5.46
C ILE A 230 24.12 -4.81 5.97
N ASP A 231 25.36 -5.14 6.34
CA ASP A 231 26.33 -4.13 6.72
C ASP A 231 26.71 -3.25 5.53
N LEU A 232 26.68 -1.91 5.73
CA LEU A 232 26.94 -0.95 4.67
C LEU A 232 28.43 -0.90 4.32
N ALA A 233 28.80 -1.28 3.11
CA ALA A 233 30.18 -1.23 2.63
C ALA A 233 30.54 0.23 2.23
N ILE A 234 30.99 1.04 3.20
CA ILE A 234 31.35 2.45 2.95
C ILE A 234 32.57 2.52 2.04
N PRO A 235 32.51 3.26 0.90
CA PRO A 235 33.64 3.40 0.00
C PRO A 235 34.79 4.18 0.66
N LYS A 236 36.04 3.80 0.37
CA LYS A 236 37.24 4.47 0.94
C LYS A 236 37.32 5.95 0.54
N LYS A 237 36.94 6.28 -0.69
CA LYS A 237 36.76 7.67 -1.15
C LYS A 237 35.27 7.98 -1.09
N LEU A 238 34.92 8.95 -0.29
CA LEU A 238 33.52 9.35 -0.12
C LEU A 238 33.08 10.35 -1.19
N PRO A 239 31.81 10.33 -1.62
CA PRO A 239 31.21 11.45 -2.33
C PRO A 239 30.95 12.62 -1.36
N ASP A 240 30.53 13.76 -1.89
CA ASP A 240 30.15 14.91 -1.06
C ASP A 240 28.80 14.68 -0.33
N GLY A 241 27.95 13.81 -0.87
CA GLY A 241 26.68 13.46 -0.24
C GLY A 241 26.10 12.15 -0.72
N PHE A 242 25.17 11.60 0.05
CA PHE A 242 24.42 10.39 -0.28
C PHE A 242 22.92 10.61 -0.27
N VAL A 243 22.25 10.10 -1.30
CA VAL A 243 20.79 9.89 -1.31
C VAL A 243 20.53 8.48 -0.84
N CYS A 244 19.74 8.33 0.23
CA CYS A 244 19.34 7.03 0.77
C CYS A 244 17.92 6.67 0.32
N THR A 245 17.66 5.38 0.10
CA THR A 245 16.33 4.88 -0.28
C THR A 245 15.25 5.18 0.75
N CYS A 246 15.59 5.21 2.04
CA CYS A 246 14.66 5.53 3.12
C CYS A 246 15.37 6.13 4.33
N ASP A 247 14.64 6.68 5.28
CA ASP A 247 15.18 7.28 6.50
C ASP A 247 15.88 6.23 7.37
N HIS A 248 15.37 5.01 7.43
CA HIS A 248 16.03 3.91 8.13
C HIS A 248 17.47 3.69 7.62
N THR A 249 17.61 3.59 6.30
CA THR A 249 18.93 3.44 5.64
C THR A 249 19.82 4.67 5.89
N ALA A 250 19.25 5.89 5.86
CA ALA A 250 19.99 7.12 6.14
C ALA A 250 20.54 7.15 7.58
N TYR A 251 19.75 6.78 8.59
CA TYR A 251 20.21 6.72 9.98
C TYR A 251 21.29 5.63 10.18
N ARG A 252 21.16 4.47 9.54
CA ARG A 252 22.20 3.43 9.56
C ARG A 252 23.51 3.95 8.96
N LEU A 253 23.43 4.62 7.82
CA LEU A 253 24.60 5.24 7.17
C LEU A 253 25.25 6.28 8.09
N ILE A 254 24.47 7.23 8.63
CA ILE A 254 24.99 8.28 9.50
C ILE A 254 25.67 7.71 10.73
N ARG A 255 25.08 6.70 11.37
CA ARG A 255 25.72 6.01 12.49
C ARG A 255 27.06 5.43 12.10
N LYS A 256 27.10 4.69 10.98
CA LYS A 256 28.33 4.06 10.50
C LYS A 256 29.44 5.07 10.11
N LEU A 257 29.05 6.20 9.51
CA LEU A 257 29.99 7.30 9.20
C LEU A 257 30.57 7.90 10.50
N ARG A 258 29.73 8.16 11.51
CA ARG A 258 30.16 8.68 12.81
C ARG A 258 31.13 7.73 13.56
N ASP A 259 30.86 6.42 13.49
CA ASP A 259 31.74 5.39 14.08
C ASP A 259 33.14 5.41 13.43
N GLN A 260 33.27 5.91 12.20
CA GLN A 260 34.53 6.10 11.48
C GLN A 260 35.10 7.53 11.64
N GLY A 261 34.52 8.36 12.50
CA GLY A 261 34.94 9.75 12.73
C GLY A 261 34.54 10.75 11.62
N ILE A 262 33.66 10.34 10.71
CA ILE A 262 33.16 11.19 9.61
C ILE A 262 31.94 11.96 10.08
N ARG A 263 31.97 13.28 9.93
CA ARG A 263 30.91 14.18 10.39
C ARG A 263 29.84 14.35 9.31
N VAL A 264 28.59 14.36 9.75
CA VAL A 264 27.42 14.62 8.90
C VAL A 264 26.70 15.87 9.46
N PRO A 265 26.57 16.94 8.68
CA PRO A 265 26.82 17.07 7.22
C PRO A 265 28.19 17.59 6.82
N GLU A 266 29.10 17.93 7.75
CA GLU A 266 30.32 18.70 7.48
C GLU A 266 31.24 18.02 6.47
N ASP A 267 31.49 16.72 6.62
CA ASP A 267 32.34 15.96 5.72
C ASP A 267 31.54 15.30 4.58
N VAL A 268 30.34 14.78 4.89
CA VAL A 268 29.43 14.12 3.94
C VAL A 268 27.98 14.48 4.28
N ALA A 269 27.23 15.02 3.32
CA ALA A 269 25.82 15.25 3.48
C ALA A 269 25.01 13.96 3.27
N VAL A 270 23.88 13.78 3.99
CA VAL A 270 23.01 12.60 3.86
C VAL A 270 21.56 13.03 3.82
N VAL A 271 20.81 12.49 2.86
CA VAL A 271 19.36 12.71 2.76
C VAL A 271 18.62 11.39 2.71
N GLY A 272 17.43 11.36 3.33
CA GLY A 272 16.56 10.21 3.43
C GLY A 272 15.28 10.31 2.60
N TYR A 273 14.37 9.37 2.81
CA TYR A 273 13.05 9.29 2.21
C TYR A 273 12.08 8.73 3.24
N ASP A 274 10.82 9.14 3.24
CA ASP A 274 9.65 8.79 4.02
C ASP A 274 9.21 9.90 5.00
N ASP A 275 10.14 10.67 5.59
CA ASP A 275 9.94 11.56 6.75
C ASP A 275 9.36 10.80 7.96
N TYR A 276 9.82 9.56 8.09
CA TYR A 276 9.42 8.65 9.14
C TYR A 276 10.55 8.46 10.14
N SER A 277 10.27 8.68 11.41
CA SER A 277 11.33 8.90 12.35
C SER A 277 11.25 8.14 13.66
N ASP A 278 11.03 6.83 13.63
CA ASP A 278 11.15 6.02 14.85
C ASP A 278 12.59 5.65 15.21
N ASN A 279 13.48 5.70 14.23
CA ASN A 279 14.92 5.49 14.45
C ASN A 279 15.70 6.79 14.65
N LYS A 280 15.02 7.83 15.20
CA LYS A 280 15.66 9.12 15.48
C LYS A 280 16.92 8.93 16.28
N ILE A 281 18.04 9.32 15.72
CA ILE A 281 19.21 9.66 16.50
C ILE A 281 18.91 11.05 17.05
N ALA A 282 18.84 11.20 18.37
CA ALA A 282 18.26 12.37 19.07
C ALA A 282 18.84 13.74 18.64
N ASP A 283 20.04 13.76 18.06
CA ASP A 283 20.77 14.95 17.61
C ASP A 283 20.83 15.10 16.08
N ILE A 284 20.13 14.25 15.32
CA ILE A 284 20.12 14.29 13.84
C ILE A 284 18.81 14.85 13.33
N GLU A 285 18.90 15.97 12.63
CA GLU A 285 17.81 16.55 11.87
C GLU A 285 17.97 16.16 10.40
N LEU A 286 17.41 14.98 10.05
CA LEU A 286 17.54 14.39 8.73
C LEU A 286 16.71 15.14 7.69
N THR A 287 17.38 15.65 6.64
CA THR A 287 16.71 16.14 5.43
C THR A 287 16.14 14.94 4.68
N THR A 288 14.85 14.98 4.35
CA THR A 288 14.15 13.84 3.77
C THR A 288 13.04 14.27 2.83
N TYR A 289 12.54 13.32 2.03
CA TYR A 289 11.30 13.50 1.27
C TYR A 289 10.13 12.98 2.08
N HIS A 290 9.17 13.86 2.37
CA HIS A 290 7.95 13.50 3.09
C HIS A 290 6.97 12.78 2.16
N VAL A 291 6.59 11.57 2.52
CA VAL A 291 5.52 10.81 1.88
C VAL A 291 4.19 11.24 2.47
N ASN A 292 3.28 11.73 1.63
CA ASN A 292 1.95 12.15 2.08
C ASN A 292 1.02 10.95 2.27
N ILE A 293 1.25 10.22 3.38
CA ILE A 293 0.51 8.99 3.70
C ILE A 293 -0.99 9.28 3.84
N GLU A 294 -1.37 10.44 4.39
CA GLU A 294 -2.76 10.85 4.56
C GLU A 294 -3.48 10.93 3.22
N GLU A 295 -2.85 11.54 2.22
CA GLU A 295 -3.41 11.63 0.86
C GLU A 295 -3.48 10.25 0.21
N MET A 296 -2.43 9.44 0.33
CA MET A 296 -2.43 8.06 -0.19
C MET A 296 -3.58 7.25 0.40
N ILE A 297 -3.81 7.31 1.69
CA ILE A 297 -4.91 6.62 2.36
C ILE A 297 -6.26 7.15 1.89
N SER A 298 -6.40 8.48 1.77
CA SER A 298 -7.63 9.09 1.25
C SER A 298 -7.98 8.59 -0.15
N GLN A 299 -6.99 8.54 -1.05
CA GLN A 299 -7.16 8.01 -2.41
C GLN A 299 -7.51 6.51 -2.40
N CYS A 300 -6.82 5.72 -1.58
CA CYS A 300 -7.12 4.29 -1.43
C CYS A 300 -8.57 4.07 -0.97
N MET A 301 -9.04 4.86 0.00
CA MET A 301 -10.43 4.76 0.48
C MET A 301 -11.44 5.19 -0.58
N ASN A 302 -11.14 6.21 -1.39
CA ASN A 302 -12.01 6.63 -2.49
C ASN A 302 -12.14 5.51 -3.54
N ILE A 303 -11.04 4.86 -3.92
CA ILE A 303 -11.04 3.71 -4.82
C ILE A 303 -11.86 2.57 -4.22
N LEU A 304 -11.65 2.26 -2.93
CA LEU A 304 -12.37 1.22 -2.21
C LEU A 304 -13.89 1.43 -2.25
N GLU A 305 -14.34 2.65 -1.98
CA GLU A 305 -15.77 3.00 -2.00
C GLU A 305 -16.35 2.85 -3.42
N GLN A 306 -15.63 3.30 -4.43
CA GLN A 306 -16.06 3.15 -5.82
C GLN A 306 -16.12 1.68 -6.26
N HIS A 307 -15.15 0.83 -5.86
CA HIS A 307 -15.24 -0.62 -6.08
C HIS A 307 -16.47 -1.23 -5.40
N CYS A 308 -16.86 -0.68 -4.25
CA CYS A 308 -18.06 -1.12 -3.54
C CYS A 308 -19.36 -0.75 -4.25
N GLU A 309 -19.36 0.36 -5.00
CA GLU A 309 -20.52 0.84 -5.77
C GLU A 309 -20.55 0.23 -7.18
N ASN A 310 -19.41 0.09 -7.81
CA ASN A 310 -19.24 -0.45 -9.16
C ASN A 310 -17.97 -1.32 -9.24
N ALA A 311 -18.14 -2.64 -9.18
CA ALA A 311 -17.03 -3.60 -9.21
C ALA A 311 -16.20 -3.58 -10.52
N GLU A 312 -16.75 -3.00 -11.60
CA GLU A 312 -16.03 -2.88 -12.88
C GLU A 312 -15.22 -1.59 -12.98
N TYR A 313 -15.33 -0.69 -12.00
CA TYR A 313 -14.60 0.57 -12.02
C TYR A 313 -13.09 0.33 -11.82
N ARG A 314 -12.27 1.06 -12.58
CA ARG A 314 -10.81 1.04 -12.48
C ARG A 314 -10.26 2.46 -12.52
N TYR A 315 -9.35 2.75 -11.61
CA TYR A 315 -8.60 4.00 -11.53
C TYR A 315 -7.23 3.93 -12.22
N GLY A 316 -6.65 2.72 -12.28
CA GLY A 316 -5.24 2.54 -12.57
C GLY A 316 -4.34 2.99 -11.42
N THR A 317 -3.13 3.45 -11.73
CA THR A 317 -2.18 3.92 -10.71
C THR A 317 -2.43 5.40 -10.36
N VAL A 318 -2.71 5.67 -9.09
CA VAL A 318 -2.82 7.01 -8.51
C VAL A 318 -1.50 7.37 -7.82
N ILE A 319 -0.87 8.47 -8.24
CA ILE A 319 0.39 8.95 -7.67
C ILE A 319 0.11 10.09 -6.70
N SER A 320 0.49 9.90 -5.43
CA SER A 320 0.42 10.93 -4.39
C SER A 320 1.73 11.70 -4.32
N TYR A 321 1.63 13.02 -4.41
CA TYR A 321 2.79 13.90 -4.33
C TYR A 321 3.18 14.16 -2.88
N GLY A 322 4.47 14.00 -2.59
CA GLY A 322 5.09 14.43 -1.36
C GLY A 322 5.91 15.72 -1.57
N TRP A 323 6.74 16.07 -0.58
CA TRP A 323 7.59 17.25 -0.64
C TRP A 323 8.89 17.05 0.11
N LEU A 324 9.89 17.85 -0.26
CA LEU A 324 11.18 17.89 0.43
C LEU A 324 11.06 18.60 1.78
N VAL A 325 11.54 17.98 2.83
CA VAL A 325 11.68 18.56 4.17
C VAL A 325 13.16 18.81 4.43
N GLU A 326 13.57 20.06 4.23
CA GLU A 326 14.96 20.44 4.43
C GLU A 326 15.27 20.59 5.91
N ARG A 327 16.34 19.89 6.37
CA ARG A 327 16.88 19.94 7.70
C ARG A 327 18.43 20.02 7.62
N LYS A 328 19.13 19.69 8.69
CA LYS A 328 20.58 19.93 8.77
C LYS A 328 21.44 19.02 7.89
N THR A 329 21.08 17.74 7.78
CA THR A 329 21.95 16.73 7.15
C THR A 329 22.13 16.89 5.64
N GLY A 330 21.23 17.61 4.96
CA GLY A 330 21.28 17.88 3.51
C GLY A 330 22.13 19.10 3.11
N LYS A 331 22.73 19.78 4.06
CA LYS A 331 23.53 20.99 3.80
C LYS A 331 24.99 20.74 4.10
N LYS A 332 25.84 20.73 3.07
CA LYS A 332 27.28 20.71 3.29
C LYS A 332 27.71 22.01 4.00
N ALA A 333 28.56 21.94 5.01
CA ALA A 333 29.09 23.14 5.65
C ALA A 333 29.85 23.98 4.61
N GLU A 334 29.62 25.28 4.63
CA GLU A 334 30.44 26.23 3.87
C GLU A 334 31.86 26.18 4.46
N ASN A 335 32.87 25.86 3.63
CA ASN A 335 34.31 25.91 4.02
C ASN A 335 34.80 27.34 4.05
#